data_02d8b27daded018b77dc03124730eb5c
#
_entry.id   02d8b27daded018b77dc03124730eb5c
#
_cell.length_a   1.000
_cell.length_b   1.000
_cell.length_c   1.000
_cell.angle_alpha   90.00
_cell.angle_beta   90.00
_cell.angle_gamma   90.00
#
_symmetry.space_group_name_H-M   'P 1'
#
loop_
_entity.id
_entity.type
_entity.pdbx_description
1 polymer ?
#
loop_
_entity_poly.entity_id
_entity_poly.type
_entity_poly.pdbx_seq_one_letter_code
_entity_poly.pdbx_strand_id
1 'polypeptide(L)'
;MNKGMYFLEQKDMPTRWYNILPDLPEPLPPYRHPGTKELLPLDMALPPPLFPMDIIKQEFSTERYIEIPEEVQDVYRTWRPTVLHRAYRLEKALDTPAKIFYKYEGTSQAGSHKPNTA
;
A
#
# COMPACT_ATOMS: atom_id res chain seq x y z
N MET A 1 -29.36 8.45 -6.13
CA MET A 1 -28.47 7.39 -6.65
C MET A 1 -27.05 7.93 -6.75
N ASN A 2 -26.14 7.48 -5.90
CA ASN A 2 -24.71 7.87 -5.96
C ASN A 2 -24.04 7.22 -7.16
N LYS A 3 -24.23 7.80 -8.35
CA LYS A 3 -23.62 7.28 -9.56
C LYS A 3 -22.13 7.64 -9.56
N GLY A 4 -21.28 6.69 -9.18
CA GLY A 4 -19.83 6.79 -9.35
C GLY A 4 -19.03 7.10 -8.09
N MET A 5 -19.64 7.13 -6.92
CA MET A 5 -18.93 7.22 -5.63
C MET A 5 -19.24 5.99 -4.78
N TYR A 6 -18.22 5.34 -4.26
CA TYR A 6 -18.34 4.15 -3.45
C TYR A 6 -17.61 4.36 -2.12
N PHE A 7 -18.28 4.02 -1.04
CA PHE A 7 -17.80 4.18 0.33
C PHE A 7 -17.78 2.82 1.01
N LEU A 8 -16.76 2.56 1.81
CA LEU A 8 -16.76 1.49 2.79
C LEU A 8 -17.25 2.04 4.13
N GLU A 9 -17.83 1.18 4.95
CA GLU A 9 -18.08 1.49 6.35
C GLU A 9 -16.83 1.23 7.20
N GLN A 10 -16.72 1.87 8.36
CA GLN A 10 -15.57 1.67 9.26
C GLN A 10 -15.38 0.21 9.66
N LYS A 11 -16.46 -0.55 9.83
CA LYS A 11 -16.42 -1.99 10.14
C LYS A 11 -15.80 -2.84 9.04
N ASP A 12 -15.78 -2.34 7.80
CA ASP A 12 -15.26 -3.05 6.63
C ASP A 12 -13.78 -2.70 6.34
N MET A 13 -13.17 -1.88 7.21
CA MET A 13 -11.76 -1.55 7.10
C MET A 13 -10.89 -2.78 7.36
N PRO A 14 -9.87 -3.01 6.52
CA PRO A 14 -8.96 -4.12 6.73
C PRO A 14 -8.13 -3.95 8.00
N THR A 15 -7.93 -5.03 8.72
CA THR A 15 -7.06 -5.12 9.92
C THR A 15 -5.70 -5.73 9.60
N ARG A 16 -5.49 -6.14 8.34
CA ARG A 16 -4.25 -6.77 7.88
C ARG A 16 -3.80 -6.18 6.57
N TRP A 17 -2.49 -6.08 6.39
CA TRP A 17 -1.89 -5.81 5.09
C TRP A 17 -1.77 -7.10 4.29
N TYR A 18 -2.03 -7.02 3.00
CA TYR A 18 -1.74 -8.10 2.07
C TYR A 18 -0.29 -7.98 1.60
N ASN A 19 0.47 -9.05 1.81
CA ASN A 19 1.84 -9.17 1.35
C ASN A 19 1.86 -9.94 0.02
N ILE A 20 2.29 -9.30 -1.04
CA ILE A 20 2.33 -9.92 -2.38
C ILE A 20 3.49 -10.92 -2.55
N LEU A 21 4.54 -10.86 -1.70
CA LEU A 21 5.76 -11.66 -1.87
C LEU A 21 5.49 -13.17 -2.03
N PRO A 22 4.63 -13.80 -1.19
CA PRO A 22 4.34 -15.24 -1.33
C PRO A 22 3.59 -15.61 -2.63
N ASP A 23 2.97 -14.64 -3.28
CA ASP A 23 2.13 -14.84 -4.46
C ASP A 23 2.83 -14.42 -5.76
N LEU A 24 4.08 -13.98 -5.70
CA LEU A 24 4.87 -13.67 -6.88
C LEU A 24 5.21 -14.96 -7.65
N PRO A 25 5.14 -14.95 -8.99
CA PRO A 25 5.50 -16.12 -9.82
C PRO A 25 6.98 -16.50 -9.68
N GLU A 26 7.84 -15.53 -9.37
CA GLU A 26 9.25 -15.71 -9.12
C GLU A 26 9.66 -14.89 -7.88
N PRO A 27 10.57 -15.39 -7.02
CA PRO A 27 11.09 -14.63 -5.90
C PRO A 27 11.76 -13.34 -6.38
N LEU A 28 11.66 -12.28 -5.56
CA LEU A 28 12.40 -11.05 -5.83
C LEU A 28 13.90 -11.33 -5.85
N PRO A 29 14.66 -10.72 -6.79
CA PRO A 29 16.09 -10.83 -6.81
C PRO A 29 16.69 -10.20 -5.52
N PRO A 30 17.77 -10.77 -4.99
CA PRO A 30 18.42 -10.23 -3.79
C PRO A 30 19.00 -8.83 -4.06
N TYR A 31 19.06 -8.03 -3.00
CA TYR A 31 19.66 -6.69 -3.07
C TYR A 31 21.13 -6.74 -3.44
N ARG A 32 21.56 -5.78 -4.24
CA ARG A 32 22.96 -5.67 -4.69
C ARG A 32 23.49 -4.27 -4.44
N HIS A 33 24.77 -4.19 -4.13
CA HIS A 33 25.46 -2.91 -4.00
C HIS A 33 25.42 -2.15 -5.35
N PRO A 34 25.03 -0.87 -5.37
CA PRO A 34 24.84 -0.14 -6.62
C PRO A 34 26.12 0.03 -7.46
N GLY A 35 27.27 0.12 -6.80
CA GLY A 35 28.58 0.24 -7.47
C GLY A 35 29.20 -1.10 -7.84
N THR A 36 29.42 -2.00 -6.84
CA THR A 36 30.14 -3.28 -7.05
C THR A 36 29.29 -4.39 -7.64
N LYS A 37 27.94 -4.27 -7.55
CA LYS A 37 26.97 -5.31 -7.95
C LYS A 37 27.04 -6.61 -7.11
N GLU A 38 27.83 -6.63 -6.05
CA GLU A 38 27.87 -7.74 -5.10
C GLU A 38 26.57 -7.86 -4.32
N LEU A 39 26.27 -9.05 -3.84
CA LEU A 39 25.11 -9.30 -3.00
C LEU A 39 25.25 -8.55 -1.67
N LEU A 40 24.20 -7.85 -1.28
CA LEU A 40 24.13 -7.20 0.02
C LEU A 40 23.40 -8.08 1.02
N PRO A 41 23.98 -8.33 2.20
CA PRO A 41 23.24 -8.83 3.35
C PRO A 41 22.08 -7.86 3.69
N LEU A 42 21.04 -8.41 4.28
CA LEU A 42 19.81 -7.67 4.57
C LEU A 42 20.01 -6.44 5.46
N ASP A 43 20.80 -6.61 6.50
CA ASP A 43 21.18 -5.57 7.46
C ASP A 43 22.00 -4.42 6.83
N MET A 44 22.66 -4.69 5.71
CA MET A 44 23.38 -3.67 4.95
C MET A 44 22.51 -3.01 3.87
N ALA A 45 21.53 -3.74 3.34
CA ALA A 45 20.57 -3.20 2.36
C ALA A 45 19.59 -2.21 3.00
N LEU A 46 19.15 -2.50 4.22
CA LEU A 46 18.25 -1.69 5.04
C LEU A 46 18.87 -1.49 6.44
N PRO A 47 19.82 -0.55 6.59
CA PRO A 47 20.56 -0.40 7.83
C PRO A 47 19.64 0.01 9.01
N PRO A 48 19.72 -0.67 10.16
CA PRO A 48 18.87 -0.45 11.33
C PRO A 48 18.75 0.98 11.84
N PRO A 49 19.77 1.86 11.77
CA PRO A 49 19.57 3.24 12.20
C PRO A 49 18.58 4.02 11.35
N LEU A 50 18.37 3.59 10.09
CA LEU A 50 17.49 4.27 9.15
C LEU A 50 16.07 3.70 9.16
N PHE A 51 15.96 2.38 9.37
CA PHE A 51 14.67 1.69 9.41
C PHE A 51 14.53 0.86 10.69
N PRO A 52 13.38 0.98 11.40
CA PRO A 52 13.09 0.09 12.53
C PRO A 52 13.13 -1.39 12.11
N MET A 53 13.60 -2.24 13.02
CA MET A 53 13.78 -3.68 12.75
C MET A 53 12.47 -4.37 12.34
N ASP A 54 11.32 -3.93 12.88
CA ASP A 54 10.04 -4.54 12.55
C ASP A 54 9.59 -4.21 11.11
N ILE A 55 9.94 -3.04 10.59
CA ILE A 55 9.74 -2.70 9.16
C ILE A 55 10.65 -3.57 8.28
N ILE A 56 11.91 -3.77 8.68
CA ILE A 56 12.83 -4.65 7.96
C ILE A 56 12.31 -6.09 7.92
N LYS A 57 11.79 -6.60 9.04
CA LYS A 57 11.16 -7.93 9.09
C LYS A 57 9.94 -8.04 8.17
N GLN A 58 9.11 -7.00 8.08
CA GLN A 58 7.95 -6.99 7.17
C GLN A 58 8.37 -7.05 5.71
N GLU A 59 9.43 -6.33 5.31
CA GLU A 59 9.95 -6.32 3.94
C GLU A 59 10.32 -7.72 3.41
N PHE A 60 10.70 -8.63 4.31
CA PHE A 60 11.12 -9.99 3.95
C PHE A 60 10.17 -11.07 4.47
N SER A 61 9.04 -10.68 5.00
CA SER A 61 8.04 -11.63 5.50
C SER A 61 7.51 -12.52 4.38
N THR A 62 7.38 -13.81 4.65
CA THR A 62 6.69 -14.77 3.78
C THR A 62 5.23 -14.95 4.17
N GLU A 63 4.77 -14.27 5.21
CA GLU A 63 3.37 -14.28 5.63
C GLU A 63 2.53 -13.51 4.62
N ARG A 64 1.46 -14.14 4.12
CA ARG A 64 0.55 -13.52 3.14
C ARG A 64 -0.21 -12.33 3.72
N TYR A 65 -0.55 -12.37 4.99
CA TYR A 65 -1.26 -11.30 5.69
C TYR A 65 -0.48 -10.93 6.94
N ILE A 66 -0.22 -9.64 7.09
CA ILE A 66 0.50 -9.08 8.24
C ILE A 66 -0.51 -8.23 9.02
N GLU A 67 -0.68 -8.51 10.31
CA GLU A 67 -1.58 -7.76 11.18
C GLU A 67 -1.14 -6.30 11.27
N ILE A 68 -2.10 -5.37 11.12
CA ILE A 68 -1.87 -3.94 11.32
C ILE A 68 -1.92 -3.68 12.82
N PRO A 69 -0.86 -3.13 13.45
CA PRO A 69 -0.90 -2.74 14.85
C PRO A 69 -2.09 -1.84 15.18
N GLU A 70 -2.66 -1.96 16.37
CA GLU A 70 -3.87 -1.23 16.75
C GLU A 70 -3.64 0.29 16.69
N GLU A 71 -2.45 0.75 17.11
CA GLU A 71 -2.06 2.16 17.06
C GLU A 71 -2.05 2.71 15.61
N VAL A 72 -1.62 1.89 14.65
CA VAL A 72 -1.65 2.26 13.23
C VAL A 72 -3.09 2.26 12.71
N GLN A 73 -3.92 1.30 13.12
CA GLN A 73 -5.34 1.29 12.77
C GLN A 73 -6.05 2.53 13.29
N ASP A 74 -5.76 2.97 14.52
CA ASP A 74 -6.32 4.20 15.12
C ASP A 74 -5.93 5.43 14.31
N VAL A 75 -4.68 5.53 13.90
CA VAL A 75 -4.24 6.62 13.01
C VAL A 75 -4.99 6.56 11.68
N TYR A 76 -5.13 5.39 11.07
CA TYR A 76 -5.86 5.24 9.80
C TYR A 76 -7.33 5.66 9.91
N ARG A 77 -8.01 5.43 11.02
CA ARG A 77 -9.41 5.83 11.24
C ARG A 77 -9.62 7.34 11.15
N THR A 78 -8.56 8.14 11.24
CA THR A 78 -8.65 9.62 11.15
C THR A 78 -8.94 10.12 9.73
N TRP A 79 -8.70 9.34 8.67
CA TRP A 79 -9.03 9.71 7.27
C TRP A 79 -9.57 8.57 6.42
N ARG A 80 -9.48 7.32 6.86
CA ARG A 80 -10.01 6.16 6.13
C ARG A 80 -11.42 5.78 6.64
N PRO A 81 -12.24 5.17 5.80
CA PRO A 81 -12.00 4.83 4.40
C PRO A 81 -12.05 6.05 3.48
N THR A 82 -11.21 6.06 2.44
CA THR A 82 -11.27 7.06 1.38
C THR A 82 -12.24 6.64 0.28
N VAL A 83 -12.73 7.61 -0.49
CA VAL A 83 -13.74 7.38 -1.52
C VAL A 83 -13.14 6.74 -2.76
N LEU A 84 -13.82 5.73 -3.31
CA LEU A 84 -13.55 5.18 -4.64
C LEU A 84 -14.50 5.86 -5.64
N HIS A 85 -13.94 6.52 -6.65
CA HIS A 85 -14.69 7.17 -7.71
C HIS A 85 -14.59 6.38 -9.01
N ARG A 86 -15.69 6.34 -9.76
CA ARG A 86 -15.68 5.88 -11.14
C ARG A 86 -15.53 7.05 -12.10
N ALA A 87 -14.58 6.95 -13.02
CA ALA A 87 -14.21 8.03 -13.94
C ALA A 87 -15.00 7.97 -15.26
N TYR A 88 -16.33 8.07 -15.21
CA TYR A 88 -17.21 7.98 -16.39
C TYR A 88 -16.81 8.92 -17.54
N ARG A 89 -16.38 10.15 -17.21
CA ARG A 89 -15.97 11.12 -18.24
C ARG A 89 -14.70 10.67 -18.97
N LEU A 90 -13.76 10.06 -18.24
CA LEU A 90 -12.54 9.51 -18.82
C LEU A 90 -12.85 8.29 -19.67
N GLU A 91 -13.70 7.37 -19.19
CA GLU A 91 -14.16 6.22 -19.97
C GLU A 91 -14.75 6.65 -21.31
N LYS A 92 -15.62 7.68 -21.28
CA LYS A 92 -16.22 8.23 -22.49
C LYS A 92 -15.21 8.91 -23.41
N ALA A 93 -14.26 9.68 -22.84
CA ALA A 93 -13.24 10.38 -23.63
C ALA A 93 -12.27 9.41 -24.34
N LEU A 94 -12.02 8.25 -23.73
CA LEU A 94 -11.16 7.20 -24.28
C LEU A 94 -11.92 6.23 -25.19
N ASP A 95 -13.22 6.37 -25.30
CA ASP A 95 -14.09 5.43 -26.04
C ASP A 95 -13.80 3.96 -25.69
N THR A 96 -13.66 3.66 -24.39
CA THR A 96 -13.27 2.34 -23.90
C THR A 96 -14.42 1.63 -23.20
N PRO A 97 -14.57 0.29 -23.37
CA PRO A 97 -15.50 -0.51 -22.57
C PRO A 97 -14.99 -0.75 -21.13
N ALA A 98 -13.73 -0.41 -20.81
CA ALA A 98 -13.14 -0.60 -19.51
C ALA A 98 -13.83 0.30 -18.47
N LYS A 99 -14.03 -0.25 -17.27
CA LYS A 99 -14.49 0.53 -16.11
C LYS A 99 -13.27 1.08 -15.37
N ILE A 100 -13.11 2.40 -15.38
CA ILE A 100 -11.96 3.09 -14.78
C ILE A 100 -12.37 3.66 -13.42
N PHE A 101 -11.61 3.31 -12.40
CA PHE A 101 -11.79 3.79 -11.04
C PHE A 101 -10.54 4.46 -10.51
N TYR A 102 -10.70 5.41 -9.61
CA TYR A 102 -9.60 5.99 -8.86
C TYR A 102 -9.97 6.16 -7.40
N LYS A 103 -9.00 5.92 -6.53
CA LYS A 103 -9.10 6.12 -5.09
C LYS A 103 -8.65 7.56 -4.78
N TYR A 104 -9.50 8.36 -4.13
CA TYR A 104 -9.12 9.73 -3.78
C TYR A 104 -8.40 9.75 -2.44
N GLU A 105 -7.09 9.96 -2.46
CA GLU A 105 -6.21 9.94 -1.29
C GLU A 105 -5.81 11.35 -0.79
N GLY A 106 -6.50 12.39 -1.23
CA GLY A 106 -6.25 13.77 -0.82
C GLY A 106 -6.87 14.17 0.52
N THR A 107 -7.56 13.25 1.22
CA THR A 107 -8.26 13.52 2.47
C THR A 107 -7.43 13.31 3.73
N SER A 108 -6.22 12.78 3.60
CA SER A 108 -5.30 12.63 4.73
C SER A 108 -4.78 13.98 5.23
N GLN A 109 -4.20 14.02 6.41
CA GLN A 109 -3.62 15.23 7.00
C GLN A 109 -2.52 15.86 6.12
N ALA A 110 -1.80 15.04 5.34
CA ALA A 110 -0.78 15.52 4.40
C ALA A 110 -1.36 15.82 3.00
N GLY A 111 -2.66 15.61 2.77
CA GLY A 111 -3.29 15.81 1.46
C GLY A 111 -2.79 14.83 0.37
N SER A 112 -2.24 13.67 0.75
CA SER A 112 -1.68 12.69 -0.18
C SER A 112 -1.81 11.24 0.36
N HIS A 113 -1.38 10.26 -0.45
CA HIS A 113 -1.33 8.85 -0.05
C HIS A 113 -0.18 8.50 0.91
N LYS A 114 0.83 9.36 1.04
CA LYS A 114 2.05 9.08 1.82
C LYS A 114 1.79 8.67 3.28
N PRO A 115 0.83 9.28 4.02
CA PRO A 115 0.52 8.84 5.38
C PRO A 115 0.04 7.38 5.53
N ASN A 116 -0.23 6.69 4.44
CA ASN A 116 -0.57 5.26 4.48
C ASN A 116 0.63 4.37 4.79
N THR A 117 1.85 4.87 4.61
CA THR A 117 3.10 4.12 4.78
C THR A 117 4.11 4.83 5.68
N ALA A 118 3.82 6.04 6.12
CA ALA A 118 4.70 6.84 6.97
C ALA A 118 4.48 6.56 8.46
#